data_3e385e16d04e5d7fa92f3b3d4c3072bf
#
_entry.id   3e385e16d04e5d7fa92f3b3d4c3072bf
#
_cell.length_a   1.000
_cell.length_b   1.000
_cell.length_c   1.000
_cell.angle_alpha   90.00
_cell.angle_beta   90.00
_cell.angle_gamma   90.00
#
_symmetry.space_group_name_H-M   'P 1'
#
loop_
_entity.id
_entity.type
_entity.pdbx_description
1 polymer ?
#
loop_
_entity_poly.entity_id
_entity_poly.type
_entity_poly.pdbx_seq_one_letter_code
_entity_poly.pdbx_strand_id
1 'polypeptide(L)'
;IDFSHHYKEDIALFAEMGFKTFRMSLAWTRIFPNGDETEPNEAGLAFYEDVFRECQAHGIEPLVTITHFDCPIHLIKEYGGWRNRKLIDFYKNLATTIFTRYKGLVKYWLTFNEINMILHLPFMGAGLVFEEGENKEAVEYLAAHNELVASAWATKIAHEIDPEIKIGCMLAAGSYYPYSCRPGDVRQAQLDNQDNYFFVDVQSRGYYPAYAVKKLERLGIDVGMTDEDREILAANTVDFISFSYYSTRCSASADNPDVERTQGNAFAGAKNPYLQESQWGWAIDPLGFRITLNDLYDRYQKPLFVVENGLGAKDVVEEDGSINDDYRIDYLRQHIAAMRDAVTEDGVDLLGYTTWGPIDLVSAGTGEMSKRYGFIYVDRDDAGNGTLKRSKKKSFDWYKKVIASNGEDLS
;
A
#
# COMPACT_ATOMS: atom_id res chain seq x y z
N ILE A 1 -10.12 -2.92 16.29
CA ILE A 1 -11.47 -3.28 15.88
C ILE A 1 -11.80 -4.76 16.12
N ASP A 2 -10.83 -5.49 16.62
CA ASP A 2 -10.98 -6.92 16.98
C ASP A 2 -11.43 -7.82 15.81
N PHE A 3 -10.83 -7.61 14.65
CA PHE A 3 -11.16 -8.38 13.45
C PHE A 3 -11.04 -9.89 13.67
N SER A 4 -10.05 -10.32 14.44
CA SER A 4 -9.82 -11.76 14.69
C SER A 4 -11.00 -12.49 15.33
N HIS A 5 -11.85 -11.79 16.09
CA HIS A 5 -13.07 -12.36 16.68
C HIS A 5 -14.35 -12.02 15.89
N HIS A 6 -14.27 -11.06 14.95
CA HIS A 6 -15.41 -10.59 14.15
C HIS A 6 -15.33 -10.91 12.66
N TYR A 7 -14.26 -11.56 12.19
CA TYR A 7 -14.00 -11.72 10.74
C TYR A 7 -15.15 -12.38 9.98
N LYS A 8 -15.89 -13.31 10.59
CA LYS A 8 -17.03 -13.95 9.93
C LYS A 8 -18.17 -12.97 9.69
N GLU A 9 -18.50 -12.15 10.68
CA GLU A 9 -19.49 -11.07 10.56
C GLU A 9 -19.04 -10.04 9.52
N ASP A 10 -17.78 -9.62 9.61
CA ASP A 10 -17.22 -8.61 8.73
C ASP A 10 -17.19 -9.08 7.27
N ILE A 11 -16.74 -10.32 7.01
CA ILE A 11 -16.73 -10.91 5.66
C ILE A 11 -18.16 -11.11 5.11
N ALA A 12 -19.12 -11.46 5.96
CA ALA A 12 -20.53 -11.55 5.55
C ALA A 12 -21.06 -10.17 5.11
N LEU A 13 -20.69 -9.08 5.78
CA LEU A 13 -21.03 -7.71 5.37
C LEU A 13 -20.35 -7.33 4.05
N PHE A 14 -19.10 -7.73 3.83
CA PHE A 14 -18.41 -7.52 2.55
C PHE A 14 -19.11 -8.28 1.40
N ALA A 15 -19.53 -9.50 1.67
CA ALA A 15 -20.29 -10.31 0.71
C ALA A 15 -21.65 -9.68 0.39
N GLU A 16 -22.36 -9.14 1.40
CA GLU A 16 -23.62 -8.41 1.19
C GLU A 16 -23.40 -7.18 0.31
N MET A 17 -22.28 -6.49 0.47
CA MET A 17 -21.89 -5.34 -0.37
C MET A 17 -21.52 -5.77 -1.81
N GLY A 18 -21.25 -7.06 -2.02
CA GLY A 18 -20.92 -7.63 -3.33
C GLY A 18 -19.41 -7.65 -3.65
N PHE A 19 -18.56 -7.59 -2.65
CA PHE A 19 -17.09 -7.66 -2.85
C PHE A 19 -16.71 -8.87 -3.70
N LYS A 20 -15.83 -8.63 -4.68
CA LYS A 20 -15.18 -9.68 -5.47
C LYS A 20 -13.78 -10.00 -4.93
N THR A 21 -13.16 -9.02 -4.33
CA THR A 21 -11.82 -9.12 -3.74
C THR A 21 -11.80 -8.43 -2.38
N PHE A 22 -11.14 -9.05 -1.43
CA PHE A 22 -10.83 -8.46 -0.13
C PHE A 22 -9.31 -8.43 0.06
N ARG A 23 -8.76 -7.24 0.18
CA ARG A 23 -7.34 -7.07 0.47
C ARG A 23 -7.10 -6.99 1.96
N MET A 24 -6.16 -7.79 2.46
CA MET A 24 -5.70 -7.79 3.84
C MET A 24 -4.20 -8.08 3.92
N SER A 25 -3.60 -7.87 5.08
CA SER A 25 -2.23 -8.27 5.35
C SER A 25 -2.15 -9.41 6.35
N LEU A 26 -1.06 -10.16 6.30
CA LEU A 26 -0.64 -11.01 7.39
C LEU A 26 0.06 -10.16 8.46
N ALA A 27 0.01 -10.58 9.71
CA ALA A 27 0.94 -10.10 10.73
C ALA A 27 2.08 -11.12 10.84
N TRP A 28 3.29 -10.71 10.51
CA TRP A 28 4.48 -11.57 10.58
C TRP A 28 4.60 -12.24 11.95
N THR A 29 4.43 -11.44 13.00
CA THR A 29 4.51 -11.91 14.39
C THR A 29 3.41 -12.89 14.80
N ARG A 30 2.33 -13.02 14.04
CA ARG A 30 1.32 -14.05 14.30
C ARG A 30 1.79 -15.43 13.83
N ILE A 31 2.65 -15.46 12.81
CA ILE A 31 3.20 -16.69 12.22
C ILE A 31 4.57 -17.01 12.81
N PHE A 32 5.45 -16.01 12.91
CA PHE A 32 6.77 -16.08 13.54
C PHE A 32 6.89 -14.95 14.55
N PRO A 33 6.62 -15.19 15.84
CA PRO A 33 6.51 -14.13 16.85
C PRO A 33 7.74 -13.22 16.99
N ASN A 34 8.93 -13.77 16.85
CA ASN A 34 10.18 -13.00 16.83
C ASN A 34 10.67 -12.70 15.40
N GLY A 35 10.22 -13.47 14.41
CA GLY A 35 10.59 -13.33 13.01
C GLY A 35 11.75 -14.22 12.57
N ASP A 36 12.58 -14.72 13.48
CA ASP A 36 13.77 -15.54 13.24
C ASP A 36 13.63 -16.99 13.67
N GLU A 37 12.44 -17.42 14.08
CA GLU A 37 12.16 -18.83 14.36
C GLU A 37 12.23 -19.68 13.10
N THR A 38 12.63 -20.95 13.27
CA THR A 38 12.62 -21.95 12.19
C THR A 38 11.25 -22.57 11.98
N GLU A 39 10.46 -22.70 13.04
CA GLU A 39 9.13 -23.31 13.02
C GLU A 39 8.02 -22.25 13.22
N PRO A 40 6.96 -22.29 12.40
CA PRO A 40 5.88 -21.34 12.50
C PRO A 40 4.93 -21.65 13.67
N ASN A 41 4.22 -20.62 14.15
CA ASN A 41 3.11 -20.77 15.05
C ASN A 41 1.87 -21.30 14.30
N GLU A 42 1.53 -22.56 14.54
CA GLU A 42 0.41 -23.23 13.86
C GLU A 42 -0.95 -22.54 14.11
N ALA A 43 -1.16 -22.00 15.30
CA ALA A 43 -2.40 -21.27 15.60
C ALA A 43 -2.55 -20.00 14.74
N GLY A 44 -1.42 -19.33 14.46
CA GLY A 44 -1.40 -18.17 13.56
C GLY A 44 -1.70 -18.56 12.11
N LEU A 45 -1.12 -19.65 11.63
CA LEU A 45 -1.39 -20.18 10.29
C LEU A 45 -2.86 -20.61 10.14
N ALA A 46 -3.40 -21.34 11.12
CA ALA A 46 -4.79 -21.80 11.10
C ALA A 46 -5.79 -20.64 11.09
N PHE A 47 -5.51 -19.57 11.85
CA PHE A 47 -6.36 -18.37 11.85
C PHE A 47 -6.51 -17.77 10.45
N TYR A 48 -5.40 -17.56 9.74
CA TYR A 48 -5.47 -16.99 8.38
C TYR A 48 -6.10 -17.98 7.38
N GLU A 49 -5.86 -19.27 7.55
CA GLU A 49 -6.54 -20.28 6.73
C GLU A 49 -8.07 -20.18 6.88
N ASP A 50 -8.56 -20.05 8.10
CA ASP A 50 -9.99 -19.88 8.38
C ASP A 50 -10.54 -18.61 7.73
N VAL A 51 -9.82 -17.49 7.81
CA VAL A 51 -10.20 -16.22 7.14
C VAL A 51 -10.28 -16.40 5.62
N PHE A 52 -9.30 -17.05 5.00
CA PHE A 52 -9.30 -17.26 3.54
C PHE A 52 -10.39 -18.21 3.09
N ARG A 53 -10.68 -19.27 3.86
CA ARG A 53 -11.79 -20.17 3.60
C ARG A 53 -13.14 -19.46 3.73
N GLU A 54 -13.29 -18.57 4.71
CA GLU A 54 -14.49 -17.74 4.86
C GLU A 54 -14.69 -16.81 3.66
N CYS A 55 -13.62 -16.18 3.16
CA CYS A 55 -13.68 -15.39 1.93
C CYS A 55 -14.14 -16.25 0.74
N GLN A 56 -13.55 -17.43 0.54
CA GLN A 56 -13.93 -18.34 -0.56
C GLN A 56 -15.37 -18.82 -0.44
N ALA A 57 -15.87 -19.12 0.78
CA ALA A 57 -17.25 -19.52 1.02
C ALA A 57 -18.25 -18.44 0.58
N HIS A 58 -17.83 -17.19 0.57
CA HIS A 58 -18.62 -16.04 0.10
C HIS A 58 -18.30 -15.61 -1.35
N GLY A 59 -17.44 -16.35 -2.06
CA GLY A 59 -17.03 -16.01 -3.43
C GLY A 59 -16.15 -14.77 -3.52
N ILE A 60 -15.41 -14.44 -2.45
CA ILE A 60 -14.49 -13.30 -2.36
C ILE A 60 -13.07 -13.83 -2.53
N GLU A 61 -12.32 -13.30 -3.51
CA GLU A 61 -10.91 -13.61 -3.73
C GLU A 61 -10.03 -12.86 -2.72
N PRO A 62 -9.23 -13.55 -1.89
CA PRO A 62 -8.25 -12.87 -1.05
C PRO A 62 -7.11 -12.27 -1.88
N LEU A 63 -6.75 -11.03 -1.59
CA LEU A 63 -5.52 -10.37 -2.04
C LEU A 63 -4.68 -10.06 -0.80
N VAL A 64 -3.53 -10.72 -0.65
CA VAL A 64 -2.83 -10.73 0.63
C VAL A 64 -1.48 -10.03 0.54
N THR A 65 -1.28 -9.05 1.40
CA THR A 65 0.01 -8.39 1.60
C THR A 65 0.81 -9.16 2.66
N ILE A 66 2.04 -9.55 2.32
CA ILE A 66 2.89 -10.35 3.21
C ILE A 66 3.31 -9.54 4.43
N THR A 67 3.86 -8.33 4.21
CA THR A 67 4.24 -7.40 5.28
C THR A 67 3.65 -6.02 5.04
N HIS A 68 3.04 -5.45 6.10
CA HIS A 68 2.40 -4.14 6.05
C HIS A 68 2.82 -3.30 7.26
N PHE A 69 4.06 -2.80 7.23
CA PHE A 69 4.65 -1.99 8.30
C PHE A 69 4.75 -2.72 9.66
N ASP A 70 4.96 -4.02 9.64
CA ASP A 70 4.90 -4.89 10.81
C ASP A 70 6.17 -5.71 11.04
N CYS A 71 7.33 -5.14 10.74
CA CYS A 71 8.61 -5.78 11.04
C CYS A 71 8.65 -6.18 12.53
N PRO A 72 8.88 -7.46 12.87
CA PRO A 72 8.94 -7.90 14.25
C PRO A 72 9.95 -7.10 15.07
N ILE A 73 9.53 -6.62 16.25
CA ILE A 73 10.37 -5.78 17.11
C ILE A 73 11.66 -6.48 17.52
N HIS A 74 11.65 -7.79 17.63
CA HIS A 74 12.85 -8.58 17.89
C HIS A 74 13.87 -8.43 16.75
N LEU A 75 13.43 -8.48 15.47
CA LEU A 75 14.33 -8.27 14.34
C LEU A 75 14.89 -6.84 14.30
N ILE A 76 14.14 -5.86 14.81
CA ILE A 76 14.64 -4.49 14.93
C ILE A 76 15.72 -4.40 16.01
N LYS A 77 15.49 -4.99 17.18
CA LYS A 77 16.39 -4.91 18.32
C LYS A 77 17.69 -5.72 18.13
N GLU A 78 17.57 -6.95 17.60
CA GLU A 78 18.70 -7.86 17.49
C GLU A 78 19.49 -7.69 16.18
N TYR A 79 18.81 -7.27 15.11
CA TYR A 79 19.42 -7.20 13.77
C TYR A 79 19.45 -5.79 13.17
N GLY A 80 18.77 -4.82 13.77
CA GLY A 80 18.66 -3.46 13.25
C GLY A 80 17.66 -3.28 12.12
N GLY A 81 16.68 -4.19 12.00
CA GLY A 81 15.68 -4.16 10.94
C GLY A 81 16.26 -4.52 9.57
N TRP A 82 15.66 -4.00 8.52
CA TRP A 82 16.02 -4.34 7.14
C TRP A 82 17.40 -3.86 6.67
N ARG A 83 18.13 -3.06 7.48
CA ARG A 83 19.55 -2.82 7.20
C ARG A 83 20.39 -4.09 7.25
N ASN A 84 19.92 -5.12 7.94
CA ASN A 84 20.62 -6.38 8.09
C ASN A 84 20.15 -7.39 7.02
N ARG A 85 21.10 -7.86 6.22
CA ARG A 85 20.85 -8.81 5.14
C ARG A 85 20.22 -10.14 5.60
N LYS A 86 20.39 -10.53 6.86
CA LYS A 86 19.77 -11.74 7.43
C LYS A 86 18.24 -11.73 7.36
N LEU A 87 17.61 -10.55 7.33
CA LEU A 87 16.17 -10.45 7.20
C LEU A 87 15.68 -11.04 5.86
N ILE A 88 16.51 -11.06 4.84
CA ILE A 88 16.17 -11.74 3.57
C ILE A 88 15.88 -13.22 3.83
N ASP A 89 16.73 -13.91 4.62
CA ASP A 89 16.52 -15.34 4.91
C ASP A 89 15.30 -15.59 5.80
N PHE A 90 15.05 -14.74 6.78
CA PHE A 90 13.83 -14.80 7.59
C PHE A 90 12.57 -14.58 6.76
N TYR A 91 12.61 -13.62 5.83
CA TYR A 91 11.51 -13.37 4.91
C TYR A 91 11.28 -14.53 3.91
N LYS A 92 12.34 -15.15 3.42
CA LYS A 92 12.26 -16.38 2.59
C LYS A 92 11.57 -17.51 3.34
N ASN A 93 11.88 -17.68 4.64
CA ASN A 93 11.21 -18.68 5.48
C ASN A 93 9.72 -18.37 5.63
N LEU A 94 9.36 -17.10 5.91
CA LEU A 94 7.97 -16.66 5.94
C LEU A 94 7.28 -16.93 4.60
N ALA A 95 7.87 -16.52 3.48
CA ALA A 95 7.31 -16.68 2.14
C ALA A 95 7.08 -18.17 1.80
N THR A 96 8.06 -19.01 2.05
CA THR A 96 7.94 -20.47 1.82
C THR A 96 6.80 -21.06 2.65
N THR A 97 6.70 -20.69 3.91
CA THR A 97 5.68 -21.18 4.83
C THR A 97 4.26 -20.80 4.35
N ILE A 98 4.03 -19.51 4.04
CA ILE A 98 2.69 -19.04 3.66
C ILE A 98 2.27 -19.51 2.27
N PHE A 99 3.17 -19.51 1.29
CA PHE A 99 2.84 -19.99 -0.06
C PHE A 99 2.54 -21.47 -0.08
N THR A 100 3.25 -22.26 0.74
CA THR A 100 2.99 -23.70 0.89
C THR A 100 1.66 -23.94 1.60
N ARG A 101 1.43 -23.25 2.74
CA ARG A 101 0.23 -23.44 3.56
C ARG A 101 -1.05 -23.02 2.83
N TYR A 102 -1.01 -21.90 2.13
CA TYR A 102 -2.21 -21.30 1.51
C TYR A 102 -2.31 -21.57 0.01
N LYS A 103 -1.55 -22.52 -0.51
CA LYS A 103 -1.68 -23.00 -1.90
C LYS A 103 -3.12 -23.37 -2.22
N GLY A 104 -3.66 -22.80 -3.30
CA GLY A 104 -5.06 -23.00 -3.71
C GLY A 104 -6.10 -22.20 -2.91
N LEU A 105 -5.68 -21.48 -1.85
CA LEU A 105 -6.56 -20.58 -1.09
C LEU A 105 -6.34 -19.12 -1.47
N VAL A 106 -5.10 -18.72 -1.73
CA VAL A 106 -4.73 -17.34 -2.09
C VAL A 106 -3.92 -17.35 -3.37
N LYS A 107 -4.41 -16.66 -4.39
CA LYS A 107 -3.76 -16.53 -5.68
C LYS A 107 -2.94 -15.25 -5.81
N TYR A 108 -3.41 -14.15 -5.24
CA TYR A 108 -2.84 -12.81 -5.40
C TYR A 108 -2.14 -12.35 -4.14
N TRP A 109 -0.84 -12.00 -4.29
CA TRP A 109 0.00 -11.58 -3.18
C TRP A 109 0.76 -10.30 -3.49
N LEU A 110 0.97 -9.48 -2.45
CA LEU A 110 1.84 -8.31 -2.49
C LEU A 110 2.98 -8.52 -1.49
N THR A 111 4.21 -8.22 -1.90
CA THR A 111 5.38 -8.51 -1.05
C THR A 111 5.51 -7.53 0.12
N PHE A 112 5.60 -6.23 -0.17
CA PHE A 112 5.74 -5.17 0.82
C PHE A 112 4.72 -4.08 0.56
N ASN A 113 4.00 -3.65 1.61
CA ASN A 113 3.12 -2.51 1.51
C ASN A 113 3.92 -1.22 1.35
N GLU A 114 3.56 -0.41 0.35
CA GLU A 114 4.14 0.93 0.14
C GLU A 114 5.66 0.95 0.35
N ILE A 115 6.38 0.09 -0.36
CA ILE A 115 7.82 -0.13 -0.19
C ILE A 115 8.65 1.17 -0.25
N ASN A 116 8.18 2.17 -1.02
CA ASN A 116 8.82 3.47 -1.12
C ASN A 116 8.73 4.31 0.16
N MET A 117 7.89 3.91 1.12
CA MET A 117 7.78 4.59 2.42
C MET A 117 9.03 4.47 3.28
N ILE A 118 9.96 3.58 2.95
CA ILE A 118 11.31 3.52 3.58
C ILE A 118 11.99 4.89 3.56
N LEU A 119 11.86 5.65 2.47
CA LEU A 119 12.48 6.98 2.32
C LEU A 119 11.75 8.10 3.07
N HIS A 120 10.58 7.84 3.64
CA HIS A 120 9.74 8.84 4.31
C HIS A 120 9.45 8.49 5.77
N LEU A 121 9.20 7.21 6.05
CA LEU A 121 8.90 6.65 7.36
C LEU A 121 9.75 5.40 7.60
N PRO A 122 11.07 5.54 7.74
CA PRO A 122 12.02 4.42 7.74
C PRO A 122 11.79 3.41 8.86
N PHE A 123 11.28 3.82 10.02
CA PHE A 123 10.93 2.90 11.09
C PHE A 123 9.72 2.02 10.71
N MET A 124 8.66 2.62 10.18
CA MET A 124 7.48 1.87 9.73
C MET A 124 7.81 1.00 8.52
N GLY A 125 8.48 1.57 7.52
CA GLY A 125 8.80 0.89 6.27
C GLY A 125 9.77 -0.26 6.42
N ALA A 126 10.82 -0.10 7.23
CA ALA A 126 11.93 -1.05 7.28
C ALA A 126 12.49 -1.33 8.69
N GLY A 127 11.81 -0.91 9.75
CA GLY A 127 12.27 -1.12 11.13
C GLY A 127 13.60 -0.43 11.44
N LEU A 128 13.86 0.73 10.82
CA LEU A 128 15.13 1.43 10.97
C LEU A 128 15.13 2.36 12.19
N VAL A 129 16.12 2.20 13.04
CA VAL A 129 16.48 3.12 14.11
C VAL A 129 17.89 3.61 13.84
N PHE A 130 18.08 4.93 13.78
CA PHE A 130 19.37 5.53 13.43
C PHE A 130 20.19 5.90 14.66
N GLU A 131 21.51 5.78 14.55
CA GLU A 131 22.47 6.28 15.52
C GLU A 131 22.78 7.75 15.26
N GLU A 132 23.34 8.42 16.28
CA GLU A 132 23.78 9.80 16.13
C GLU A 132 24.93 9.91 15.10
N GLY A 133 24.78 10.81 14.11
CA GLY A 133 25.79 11.02 13.07
C GLY A 133 25.75 10.00 11.92
N GLU A 134 24.87 9.04 11.96
CA GLU A 134 24.73 8.04 10.89
C GLU A 134 24.20 8.67 9.58
N ASN A 135 24.73 8.22 8.44
CA ASN A 135 24.19 8.60 7.13
C ASN A 135 22.86 7.88 6.89
N LYS A 136 21.74 8.54 7.24
CA LYS A 136 20.39 7.96 7.17
C LYS A 136 20.04 7.51 5.76
N GLU A 137 20.33 8.33 4.76
CA GLU A 137 20.00 8.00 3.36
C GLU A 137 20.73 6.74 2.89
N ALA A 138 22.00 6.55 3.31
CA ALA A 138 22.74 5.33 3.00
C ALA A 138 22.10 4.08 3.63
N VAL A 139 21.64 4.19 4.87
CA VAL A 139 20.96 3.09 5.58
C VAL A 139 19.60 2.79 4.98
N GLU A 140 18.85 3.82 4.60
CA GLU A 140 17.54 3.66 3.93
C GLU A 140 17.70 2.93 2.59
N TYR A 141 18.67 3.29 1.76
CA TYR A 141 18.91 2.59 0.48
C TYR A 141 19.45 1.18 0.67
N LEU A 142 20.27 0.94 1.71
CA LEU A 142 20.71 -0.42 2.06
C LEU A 142 19.50 -1.30 2.46
N ALA A 143 18.62 -0.79 3.31
CA ALA A 143 17.41 -1.49 3.70
C ALA A 143 16.46 -1.71 2.52
N ALA A 144 16.28 -0.70 1.67
CA ALA A 144 15.52 -0.79 0.44
C ALA A 144 16.06 -1.89 -0.48
N HIS A 145 17.38 -1.99 -0.63
CA HIS A 145 18.01 -3.06 -1.41
C HIS A 145 17.67 -4.45 -0.85
N ASN A 146 17.77 -4.63 0.46
CA ASN A 146 17.44 -5.90 1.10
C ASN A 146 15.96 -6.29 0.92
N GLU A 147 15.03 -5.34 1.02
CA GLU A 147 13.61 -5.60 0.74
C GLU A 147 13.34 -5.91 -0.73
N LEU A 148 14.00 -5.21 -1.67
CA LEU A 148 13.88 -5.49 -3.10
C LEU A 148 14.36 -6.92 -3.43
N VAL A 149 15.49 -7.33 -2.86
CA VAL A 149 16.02 -8.70 -3.01
C VAL A 149 15.08 -9.72 -2.37
N ALA A 150 14.56 -9.45 -1.16
CA ALA A 150 13.60 -10.32 -0.49
C ALA A 150 12.29 -10.46 -1.31
N SER A 151 11.82 -9.37 -1.92
CA SER A 151 10.65 -9.39 -2.82
C SER A 151 10.88 -10.28 -4.05
N ALA A 152 12.06 -10.21 -4.65
CA ALA A 152 12.41 -11.09 -5.78
C ALA A 152 12.51 -12.56 -5.37
N TRP A 153 13.07 -12.86 -4.20
CA TRP A 153 13.09 -14.21 -3.64
C TRP A 153 11.67 -14.74 -3.37
N ALA A 154 10.80 -13.91 -2.79
CA ALA A 154 9.41 -14.31 -2.57
C ALA A 154 8.69 -14.61 -3.89
N THR A 155 8.92 -13.81 -4.93
CA THR A 155 8.36 -14.03 -6.27
C THR A 155 8.83 -15.37 -6.83
N LYS A 156 10.13 -15.67 -6.74
CA LYS A 156 10.70 -16.97 -7.16
C LYS A 156 10.05 -18.14 -6.41
N ILE A 157 10.04 -18.07 -5.08
CA ILE A 157 9.49 -19.12 -4.22
C ILE A 157 8.00 -19.37 -4.53
N ALA A 158 7.23 -18.31 -4.71
CA ALA A 158 5.82 -18.41 -5.05
C ALA A 158 5.60 -19.19 -6.35
N HIS A 159 6.30 -18.80 -7.43
CA HIS A 159 6.15 -19.43 -8.74
C HIS A 159 6.69 -20.88 -8.78
N GLU A 160 7.69 -21.21 -7.94
CA GLU A 160 8.18 -22.60 -7.81
C GLU A 160 7.17 -23.49 -7.05
N ILE A 161 6.48 -22.95 -6.04
CA ILE A 161 5.46 -23.68 -5.28
C ILE A 161 4.17 -23.84 -6.10
N ASP A 162 3.74 -22.76 -6.77
CA ASP A 162 2.55 -22.76 -7.59
C ASP A 162 2.65 -21.68 -8.68
N PRO A 163 2.78 -22.05 -9.96
CA PRO A 163 2.89 -21.10 -11.07
C PRO A 163 1.62 -20.25 -11.30
N GLU A 164 0.48 -20.63 -10.70
CA GLU A 164 -0.76 -19.85 -10.77
C GLU A 164 -0.76 -18.66 -9.80
N ILE A 165 0.12 -18.62 -8.81
CA ILE A 165 0.27 -17.47 -7.90
C ILE A 165 0.74 -16.26 -8.70
N LYS A 166 0.12 -15.11 -8.40
CA LYS A 166 0.46 -13.81 -8.96
C LYS A 166 1.02 -12.90 -7.88
N ILE A 167 2.22 -12.40 -8.12
CA ILE A 167 2.92 -11.50 -7.21
C ILE A 167 2.90 -10.07 -7.75
N GLY A 168 2.45 -9.14 -6.93
CA GLY A 168 2.51 -7.70 -7.20
C GLY A 168 3.48 -6.97 -6.29
N CYS A 169 4.01 -5.85 -6.78
CA CYS A 169 4.60 -4.83 -5.92
C CYS A 169 3.50 -3.91 -5.40
N MET A 170 3.80 -3.10 -4.38
CA MET A 170 2.84 -2.13 -3.85
C MET A 170 3.54 -0.79 -3.55
N LEU A 171 3.10 0.25 -4.25
CA LEU A 171 3.66 1.60 -4.23
C LEU A 171 2.69 2.57 -3.54
N ALA A 172 3.19 3.44 -2.64
CA ALA A 172 2.47 4.66 -2.28
C ALA A 172 2.55 5.63 -3.46
N ALA A 173 1.53 5.63 -4.32
CA ALA A 173 1.53 6.39 -5.56
C ALA A 173 0.96 7.81 -5.40
N GLY A 174 0.95 8.54 -6.47
CA GLY A 174 0.57 9.92 -6.62
C GLY A 174 1.71 10.69 -7.31
N SER A 175 1.44 11.17 -8.52
CA SER A 175 2.43 11.90 -9.31
C SER A 175 2.82 13.21 -8.61
N TYR A 176 4.09 13.56 -8.70
CA TYR A 176 4.58 14.88 -8.29
C TYR A 176 4.43 15.85 -9.46
N TYR A 177 3.59 16.85 -9.28
CA TYR A 177 3.46 17.96 -10.24
C TYR A 177 4.53 19.02 -9.99
N PRO A 178 5.05 19.68 -11.04
CA PRO A 178 5.81 20.90 -10.84
C PRO A 178 4.91 22.00 -10.31
N TYR A 179 5.38 22.75 -9.30
CA TYR A 179 4.64 23.91 -8.75
C TYR A 179 4.32 24.97 -9.80
N SER A 180 5.24 25.13 -10.74
CA SER A 180 5.08 26.01 -11.89
C SER A 180 5.80 25.46 -13.12
N CYS A 181 5.63 26.13 -14.27
CA CYS A 181 6.38 25.81 -15.49
C CYS A 181 7.84 26.26 -15.48
N ARG A 182 8.36 26.76 -14.35
CA ARG A 182 9.81 27.05 -14.23
C ARG A 182 10.62 25.76 -14.41
N PRO A 183 11.68 25.79 -15.26
CA PRO A 183 12.48 24.57 -15.51
C PRO A 183 13.03 23.93 -14.22
N GLY A 184 13.36 24.71 -13.19
CA GLY A 184 13.78 24.22 -11.87
C GLY A 184 12.70 23.38 -11.18
N ASP A 185 11.45 23.86 -11.17
CA ASP A 185 10.32 23.17 -10.57
C ASP A 185 10.01 21.86 -11.35
N VAL A 186 10.05 21.92 -12.69
CA VAL A 186 9.85 20.75 -13.56
C VAL A 186 10.94 19.70 -13.30
N ARG A 187 12.21 20.15 -13.16
CA ARG A 187 13.30 19.22 -12.84
C ARG A 187 13.17 18.61 -11.44
N GLN A 188 12.73 19.40 -10.44
CA GLN A 188 12.50 18.88 -9.10
C GLN A 188 11.39 17.82 -9.09
N ALA A 189 10.28 18.08 -9.74
CA ALA A 189 9.19 17.10 -9.88
C ALA A 189 9.67 15.80 -10.55
N GLN A 190 10.52 15.91 -11.56
CA GLN A 190 11.11 14.74 -12.22
C GLN A 190 11.99 13.92 -11.23
N LEU A 191 12.79 14.58 -10.39
CA LEU A 191 13.63 13.90 -9.41
C LEU A 191 12.79 13.20 -8.35
N ASP A 192 11.77 13.88 -7.82
CA ASP A 192 10.88 13.31 -6.81
C ASP A 192 10.08 12.12 -7.36
N ASN A 193 9.63 12.20 -8.61
CA ASN A 193 9.00 11.06 -9.28
C ASN A 193 9.99 9.90 -9.49
N GLN A 194 11.25 10.16 -9.81
CA GLN A 194 12.26 9.12 -9.95
C GLN A 194 12.52 8.41 -8.62
N ASP A 195 12.63 9.14 -7.51
CA ASP A 195 12.80 8.56 -6.18
C ASP A 195 11.58 7.70 -5.78
N ASN A 196 10.39 8.16 -6.13
CA ASN A 196 9.15 7.42 -5.88
C ASN A 196 9.06 6.13 -6.71
N TYR A 197 9.38 6.18 -8.01
CA TYR A 197 9.27 5.03 -8.92
C TYR A 197 10.46 4.05 -8.82
N PHE A 198 11.57 4.42 -8.18
CA PHE A 198 12.77 3.59 -8.07
C PHE A 198 12.46 2.14 -7.68
N PHE A 199 11.64 1.94 -6.68
CA PHE A 199 11.30 0.61 -6.15
C PHE A 199 10.56 -0.23 -7.18
N VAL A 200 9.55 0.34 -7.81
CA VAL A 200 8.76 -0.36 -8.84
C VAL A 200 9.56 -0.56 -10.11
N ASP A 201 10.43 0.38 -10.46
CA ASP A 201 11.38 0.20 -11.58
C ASP A 201 12.20 -1.07 -11.37
N VAL A 202 12.73 -1.30 -10.17
CA VAL A 202 13.52 -2.50 -9.84
C VAL A 202 12.65 -3.74 -9.83
N GLN A 203 11.50 -3.71 -9.14
CA GLN A 203 10.61 -4.87 -9.02
C GLN A 203 9.97 -5.28 -10.37
N SER A 204 9.76 -4.32 -11.27
CA SER A 204 9.14 -4.57 -12.58
C SER A 204 10.14 -4.91 -13.69
N ARG A 205 11.35 -4.32 -13.65
CA ARG A 205 12.38 -4.48 -14.70
C ARG A 205 13.51 -5.42 -14.31
N GLY A 206 13.72 -5.66 -13.03
CA GLY A 206 14.73 -6.57 -12.50
C GLY A 206 16.14 -5.99 -12.43
N TYR A 207 16.30 -4.68 -12.54
CA TYR A 207 17.59 -4.00 -12.43
C TYR A 207 17.44 -2.56 -11.93
N TYR A 208 18.53 -2.01 -11.41
CA TYR A 208 18.57 -0.61 -10.98
C TYR A 208 18.62 0.31 -12.22
N PRO A 209 17.67 1.25 -12.36
CA PRO A 209 17.70 2.20 -13.48
C PRO A 209 18.92 3.12 -13.40
N ALA A 210 19.38 3.61 -14.55
CA ALA A 210 20.59 4.41 -14.65
C ALA A 210 20.58 5.65 -13.74
N TYR A 211 19.43 6.31 -13.56
CA TYR A 211 19.32 7.48 -12.67
C TYR A 211 19.59 7.11 -11.21
N ALA A 212 19.15 5.92 -10.77
CA ALA A 212 19.36 5.44 -9.41
C ALA A 212 20.83 5.05 -9.18
N VAL A 213 21.44 4.34 -10.13
CA VAL A 213 22.88 4.02 -10.10
C VAL A 213 23.70 5.30 -9.96
N LYS A 214 23.41 6.30 -10.79
CA LYS A 214 24.13 7.59 -10.76
C LYS A 214 23.85 8.40 -9.50
N LYS A 215 22.66 8.31 -8.93
CA LYS A 215 22.35 8.92 -7.64
C LYS A 215 23.20 8.30 -6.52
N LEU A 216 23.21 6.98 -6.43
CA LEU A 216 23.99 6.27 -5.39
C LEU A 216 25.50 6.52 -5.54
N GLU A 217 26.04 6.48 -6.77
CA GLU A 217 27.45 6.83 -7.04
C GLU A 217 27.80 8.25 -6.57
N ARG A 218 26.95 9.24 -6.89
CA ARG A 218 27.16 10.64 -6.49
C ARG A 218 27.12 10.84 -4.98
N LEU A 219 26.27 10.06 -4.29
CA LEU A 219 26.13 10.11 -2.83
C LEU A 219 27.17 9.23 -2.10
N GLY A 220 27.95 8.44 -2.82
CA GLY A 220 28.92 7.50 -2.25
C GLY A 220 28.24 6.36 -1.48
N ILE A 221 27.03 5.99 -1.86
CA ILE A 221 26.24 4.93 -1.20
C ILE A 221 26.51 3.60 -1.88
N ASP A 222 26.99 2.63 -1.09
CA ASP A 222 27.09 1.22 -1.47
C ASP A 222 25.97 0.42 -0.76
N VAL A 223 25.09 -0.19 -1.55
CA VAL A 223 24.00 -1.03 -1.04
C VAL A 223 24.42 -2.49 -0.84
N GLY A 224 25.67 -2.84 -1.10
CA GLY A 224 26.18 -4.20 -0.96
C GLY A 224 25.61 -5.18 -1.98
N MET A 225 25.29 -4.72 -3.18
CA MET A 225 24.72 -5.56 -4.24
C MET A 225 25.70 -6.65 -4.68
N THR A 226 25.28 -7.90 -4.55
CA THR A 226 26.04 -9.08 -4.99
C THR A 226 25.65 -9.49 -6.41
N ASP A 227 26.40 -10.41 -7.02
CA ASP A 227 26.04 -11.01 -8.31
C ASP A 227 24.77 -11.86 -8.21
N GLU A 228 24.60 -12.58 -7.09
CA GLU A 228 23.36 -13.30 -6.79
C GLU A 228 22.15 -12.36 -6.72
N ASP A 229 22.30 -11.18 -6.12
CA ASP A 229 21.22 -10.18 -6.08
C ASP A 229 20.81 -9.73 -7.49
N ARG A 230 21.80 -9.50 -8.37
CA ARG A 230 21.52 -9.14 -9.76
C ARG A 230 20.76 -10.22 -10.50
N GLU A 231 21.15 -11.48 -10.29
CA GLU A 231 20.49 -12.64 -10.92
C GLU A 231 19.07 -12.82 -10.41
N ILE A 232 18.85 -12.76 -9.10
CA ILE A 232 17.53 -12.93 -8.49
C ILE A 232 16.58 -11.80 -8.92
N LEU A 233 17.04 -10.55 -8.87
CA LEU A 233 16.23 -9.41 -9.32
C LEU A 233 15.84 -9.53 -10.80
N ALA A 234 16.80 -9.86 -11.67
CA ALA A 234 16.57 -9.96 -13.10
C ALA A 234 15.62 -11.10 -13.51
N ALA A 235 15.69 -12.23 -12.80
CA ALA A 235 14.90 -13.41 -13.12
C ALA A 235 13.50 -13.44 -12.51
N ASN A 236 13.21 -12.60 -11.50
CA ASN A 236 11.99 -12.70 -10.70
C ASN A 236 11.30 -11.35 -10.53
N THR A 237 10.86 -10.77 -11.64
CA THR A 237 10.06 -9.54 -11.67
C THR A 237 8.61 -9.84 -11.30
N VAL A 238 7.88 -8.83 -10.80
CA VAL A 238 6.49 -8.95 -10.42
C VAL A 238 5.56 -9.16 -11.62
N ASP A 239 4.43 -9.84 -11.37
CA ASP A 239 3.42 -10.14 -12.40
C ASP A 239 2.53 -8.93 -12.71
N PHE A 240 2.25 -8.09 -11.71
CA PHE A 240 1.42 -6.89 -11.83
C PHE A 240 1.91 -5.78 -10.91
N ILE A 241 1.46 -4.56 -11.17
CA ILE A 241 1.79 -3.38 -10.37
C ILE A 241 0.57 -3.02 -9.53
N SER A 242 0.73 -2.94 -8.22
CA SER A 242 -0.31 -2.41 -7.34
C SER A 242 0.14 -1.15 -6.61
N PHE A 243 -0.83 -0.36 -6.20
CA PHE A 243 -0.54 0.91 -5.55
C PHE A 243 -1.71 1.42 -4.70
N SER A 244 -1.37 2.27 -3.73
CA SER A 244 -2.30 3.15 -3.04
C SER A 244 -2.36 4.50 -3.73
N TYR A 245 -3.54 5.09 -3.79
CA TYR A 245 -3.73 6.46 -4.24
C TYR A 245 -4.65 7.22 -3.29
N TYR A 246 -4.16 8.32 -2.75
CA TYR A 246 -4.95 9.22 -1.90
C TYR A 246 -4.89 10.67 -2.40
N SER A 247 -3.75 11.08 -2.93
CA SER A 247 -3.51 12.44 -3.41
C SER A 247 -2.34 12.49 -4.38
N THR A 248 -2.27 13.55 -5.18
CA THR A 248 -1.05 13.97 -5.86
C THR A 248 -0.21 14.86 -4.96
N ARG A 249 1.01 15.11 -5.37
CA ARG A 249 1.99 15.93 -4.66
C ARG A 249 2.46 17.05 -5.56
N CYS A 250 3.08 18.07 -4.98
CA CYS A 250 3.59 19.20 -5.74
C CYS A 250 5.04 19.49 -5.33
N SER A 251 5.91 19.66 -6.31
CA SER A 251 7.34 19.90 -6.13
C SER A 251 7.74 21.26 -6.63
N ALA A 252 8.60 21.92 -5.87
CA ALA A 252 9.21 23.18 -6.27
C ALA A 252 10.72 23.15 -6.02
N SER A 253 11.47 23.81 -6.89
CA SER A 253 12.90 23.99 -6.69
C SER A 253 13.19 24.83 -5.43
N ALA A 254 14.34 24.58 -4.82
CA ALA A 254 14.74 25.25 -3.59
C ALA A 254 14.87 26.77 -3.74
N ASP A 255 15.16 27.24 -4.94
CA ASP A 255 15.31 28.66 -5.30
C ASP A 255 14.01 29.34 -5.71
N ASN A 256 12.85 28.65 -5.65
CA ASN A 256 11.55 29.27 -5.89
C ASN A 256 11.03 29.95 -4.62
N PRO A 257 10.95 31.32 -4.60
CA PRO A 257 10.58 32.06 -3.40
C PRO A 257 9.05 32.06 -3.14
N ASP A 258 8.24 31.73 -4.15
CA ASP A 258 6.79 31.93 -4.14
C ASP A 258 6.02 30.69 -3.64
N VAL A 259 6.72 29.73 -3.03
CA VAL A 259 6.16 28.42 -2.67
C VAL A 259 5.50 28.43 -1.30
N GLU A 260 4.20 28.23 -1.24
CA GLU A 260 3.52 27.80 -0.02
C GLU A 260 3.80 26.31 0.21
N ARG A 261 4.35 25.97 1.38
CA ARG A 261 4.68 24.58 1.73
C ARG A 261 3.60 23.98 2.60
N THR A 262 3.27 22.70 2.34
CA THR A 262 2.37 21.93 3.18
C THR A 262 3.15 21.25 4.31
N GLN A 263 2.49 21.06 5.45
CA GLN A 263 2.96 20.21 6.53
C GLN A 263 2.22 18.86 6.52
N GLY A 264 1.81 18.40 5.33
CA GLY A 264 1.09 17.12 5.19
C GLY A 264 1.94 15.94 5.67
N ASN A 265 1.30 15.01 6.31
CA ASN A 265 1.78 13.73 6.87
C ASN A 265 3.23 13.29 6.54
N ALA A 266 3.40 12.20 5.78
CA ALA A 266 4.69 11.63 5.41
C ALA A 266 5.39 12.34 4.24
N PHE A 267 4.65 13.13 3.46
CA PHE A 267 5.13 13.77 2.23
C PHE A 267 5.08 15.29 2.38
N ALA A 268 6.14 15.90 2.86
CA ALA A 268 6.29 17.33 2.82
C ALA A 268 6.51 17.81 1.37
N GLY A 269 5.86 18.89 0.95
CA GLY A 269 5.97 19.41 -0.41
C GLY A 269 5.43 20.82 -0.55
N ALA A 270 5.31 21.27 -1.79
CA ALA A 270 4.59 22.50 -2.12
C ALA A 270 3.08 22.24 -2.11
N LYS A 271 2.30 23.21 -1.65
CA LYS A 271 0.85 23.15 -1.72
C LYS A 271 0.39 23.41 -3.15
N ASN A 272 -0.45 22.53 -3.68
CA ASN A 272 -1.07 22.78 -4.98
C ASN A 272 -2.18 23.83 -4.83
N PRO A 273 -2.04 25.03 -5.45
CA PRO A 273 -3.02 26.10 -5.26
C PRO A 273 -4.37 25.86 -5.96
N TYR A 274 -4.47 24.80 -6.78
CA TYR A 274 -5.67 24.49 -7.58
C TYR A 274 -6.51 23.37 -7.00
N LEU A 275 -6.06 22.72 -5.90
CA LEU A 275 -6.73 21.57 -5.31
C LEU A 275 -7.27 21.89 -3.92
N GLN A 276 -8.41 21.31 -3.61
CA GLN A 276 -8.95 21.29 -2.25
C GLN A 276 -8.25 20.24 -1.43
N GLU A 277 -8.23 20.43 -0.12
CA GLU A 277 -7.61 19.50 0.83
C GLU A 277 -8.68 18.87 1.73
N SER A 278 -8.43 17.62 2.12
CA SER A 278 -9.22 16.92 3.14
C SER A 278 -8.98 17.53 4.53
N GLN A 279 -9.74 17.08 5.54
CA GLN A 279 -9.55 17.50 6.94
C GLN A 279 -8.14 17.24 7.48
N TRP A 280 -7.36 16.36 6.85
CA TRP A 280 -5.97 16.06 7.18
C TRP A 280 -4.95 16.66 6.20
N GLY A 281 -5.33 17.62 5.39
CA GLY A 281 -4.43 18.36 4.50
C GLY A 281 -3.98 17.56 3.27
N TRP A 282 -4.74 16.55 2.87
CA TRP A 282 -4.43 15.79 1.66
C TRP A 282 -5.20 16.36 0.47
N ALA A 283 -4.49 16.68 -0.59
CA ALA A 283 -5.10 17.19 -1.82
C ALA A 283 -6.07 16.17 -2.42
N ILE A 284 -7.27 16.62 -2.77
CA ILE A 284 -8.29 15.81 -3.43
C ILE A 284 -8.15 16.02 -4.94
N ASP A 285 -7.68 14.99 -5.64
CA ASP A 285 -7.34 15.08 -7.05
C ASP A 285 -7.79 13.86 -7.86
N PRO A 286 -9.05 13.80 -8.27
CA PRO A 286 -9.55 12.70 -9.11
C PRO A 286 -8.85 12.61 -10.48
N LEU A 287 -8.54 13.75 -11.10
CA LEU A 287 -7.80 13.75 -12.37
C LEU A 287 -6.36 13.24 -12.19
N GLY A 288 -5.74 13.58 -11.06
CA GLY A 288 -4.42 13.05 -10.69
C GLY A 288 -4.43 11.53 -10.53
N PHE A 289 -5.54 10.94 -10.14
CA PHE A 289 -5.70 9.49 -10.12
C PHE A 289 -5.64 8.90 -11.53
N ARG A 290 -6.36 9.49 -12.51
CA ARG A 290 -6.28 9.09 -13.92
C ARG A 290 -4.87 9.26 -14.48
N ILE A 291 -4.20 10.39 -14.16
CA ILE A 291 -2.81 10.65 -14.55
C ILE A 291 -1.87 9.57 -13.98
N THR A 292 -1.99 9.27 -12.68
CA THR A 292 -1.15 8.25 -12.02
C THR A 292 -1.34 6.86 -12.64
N LEU A 293 -2.57 6.48 -12.97
CA LEU A 293 -2.87 5.23 -13.67
C LEU A 293 -2.18 5.17 -15.04
N ASN A 294 -2.27 6.24 -15.82
CA ASN A 294 -1.58 6.36 -17.11
C ASN A 294 -0.06 6.32 -16.96
N ASP A 295 0.51 7.10 -16.04
CA ASP A 295 1.96 7.14 -15.78
C ASP A 295 2.51 5.74 -15.46
N LEU A 296 1.83 4.99 -14.58
CA LEU A 296 2.26 3.64 -14.20
C LEU A 296 2.10 2.64 -15.35
N TYR A 297 0.99 2.70 -16.07
CA TYR A 297 0.77 1.78 -17.19
C TYR A 297 1.73 2.05 -18.36
N ASP A 298 1.91 3.31 -18.74
CA ASP A 298 2.87 3.71 -19.79
C ASP A 298 4.30 3.31 -19.44
N ARG A 299 4.67 3.44 -18.15
CA ARG A 299 6.02 3.14 -17.68
C ARG A 299 6.34 1.65 -17.67
N TYR A 300 5.39 0.78 -17.30
CA TYR A 300 5.65 -0.64 -17.04
C TYR A 300 4.98 -1.60 -18.00
N GLN A 301 3.89 -1.23 -18.65
CA GLN A 301 3.11 -2.08 -19.55
C GLN A 301 2.75 -3.43 -18.91
N LYS A 302 2.45 -3.41 -17.62
CA LYS A 302 1.95 -4.54 -16.82
C LYS A 302 0.57 -4.22 -16.29
N PRO A 303 -0.30 -5.23 -16.05
CA PRO A 303 -1.59 -4.99 -15.43
C PRO A 303 -1.45 -4.24 -14.10
N LEU A 304 -2.36 -3.31 -13.85
CA LEU A 304 -2.40 -2.51 -12.61
C LEU A 304 -3.48 -3.02 -11.66
N PHE A 305 -3.30 -2.81 -10.37
CA PHE A 305 -4.33 -3.00 -9.35
C PHE A 305 -4.29 -1.83 -8.35
N VAL A 306 -5.39 -1.11 -8.21
CA VAL A 306 -5.55 -0.11 -7.16
C VAL A 306 -5.95 -0.82 -5.88
N VAL A 307 -5.05 -0.93 -4.92
CA VAL A 307 -5.29 -1.71 -3.69
C VAL A 307 -5.68 -0.87 -2.50
N GLU A 308 -5.51 0.45 -2.59
CA GLU A 308 -6.00 1.41 -1.60
C GLU A 308 -6.41 2.72 -2.26
N ASN A 309 -7.57 3.22 -1.88
CA ASN A 309 -8.05 4.57 -2.14
C ASN A 309 -9.17 4.88 -1.14
N GLY A 310 -9.31 6.10 -0.71
CA GLY A 310 -10.37 6.48 0.22
C GLY A 310 -10.16 7.84 0.86
N LEU A 311 -11.19 8.30 1.57
CA LEU A 311 -11.20 9.54 2.32
C LEU A 311 -11.30 9.27 3.81
N GLY A 312 -10.29 9.68 4.56
CA GLY A 312 -10.36 9.76 6.01
C GLY A 312 -11.22 10.96 6.42
N ALA A 313 -12.27 10.73 7.19
CA ALA A 313 -13.19 11.76 7.64
C ALA A 313 -13.73 11.46 9.04
N LYS A 314 -14.16 12.52 9.74
CA LYS A 314 -14.90 12.38 11.01
C LYS A 314 -16.37 12.15 10.67
N ASP A 315 -16.86 10.97 11.00
CA ASP A 315 -18.26 10.63 10.81
C ASP A 315 -19.11 11.11 12.00
N VAL A 316 -20.36 11.44 11.73
CA VAL A 316 -21.35 11.80 12.75
C VAL A 316 -22.41 10.72 12.78
N VAL A 317 -22.66 10.18 13.97
CA VAL A 317 -23.78 9.27 14.24
C VAL A 317 -24.98 10.14 14.62
N GLU A 318 -26.02 10.11 13.81
CA GLU A 318 -27.26 10.87 14.04
C GLU A 318 -28.08 10.28 15.19
N GLU A 319 -29.11 11.01 15.67
CA GLU A 319 -29.97 10.57 16.76
C GLU A 319 -30.69 9.24 16.49
N ASP A 320 -31.02 8.97 15.23
CA ASP A 320 -31.62 7.70 14.78
C ASP A 320 -30.60 6.57 14.54
N GLY A 321 -29.31 6.85 14.76
CA GLY A 321 -28.21 5.90 14.57
C GLY A 321 -27.71 5.83 13.12
N SER A 322 -28.26 6.62 12.19
CA SER A 322 -27.77 6.68 10.80
C SER A 322 -26.45 7.46 10.70
N ILE A 323 -25.69 7.19 9.64
CA ILE A 323 -24.45 7.88 9.36
C ILE A 323 -24.49 8.34 7.89
N ASN A 324 -24.63 9.65 7.70
CA ASN A 324 -24.79 10.29 6.40
C ASN A 324 -23.43 10.78 5.88
N ASP A 325 -22.66 9.87 5.29
CA ASP A 325 -21.30 10.11 4.80
C ASP A 325 -21.26 10.48 3.30
N ASP A 326 -22.09 11.42 2.88
CA ASP A 326 -22.17 11.89 1.49
C ASP A 326 -20.83 12.41 0.97
N TYR A 327 -20.00 13.01 1.82
CA TYR A 327 -18.64 13.46 1.48
C TYR A 327 -17.74 12.29 1.04
N ARG A 328 -17.90 11.09 1.62
CA ARG A 328 -17.17 9.88 1.21
C ARG A 328 -17.68 9.37 -0.12
N ILE A 329 -19.00 9.35 -0.30
CA ILE A 329 -19.64 8.99 -1.57
C ILE A 329 -19.15 9.91 -2.70
N ASP A 330 -19.12 11.21 -2.46
CA ASP A 330 -18.71 12.21 -3.46
C ASP A 330 -17.22 12.04 -3.84
N TYR A 331 -16.34 11.85 -2.84
CA TYR A 331 -14.92 11.57 -3.07
C TYR A 331 -14.73 10.31 -3.94
N LEU A 332 -15.36 9.20 -3.56
CA LEU A 332 -15.22 7.92 -4.26
C LEU A 332 -15.85 7.97 -5.66
N ARG A 333 -16.99 8.64 -5.81
CA ARG A 333 -17.65 8.82 -7.11
C ARG A 333 -16.72 9.48 -8.11
N GLN A 334 -16.07 10.57 -7.73
CA GLN A 334 -15.16 11.31 -8.60
C GLN A 334 -13.93 10.47 -8.96
N HIS A 335 -13.33 9.77 -8.00
CA HIS A 335 -12.15 8.93 -8.23
C HIS A 335 -12.49 7.69 -9.08
N ILE A 336 -13.61 7.03 -8.83
CA ILE A 336 -14.03 5.88 -9.63
C ILE A 336 -14.38 6.30 -11.07
N ALA A 337 -14.98 7.46 -11.25
CA ALA A 337 -15.22 8.02 -12.60
C ALA A 337 -13.89 8.23 -13.34
N ALA A 338 -12.90 8.87 -12.71
CA ALA A 338 -11.59 9.08 -13.30
C ALA A 338 -10.85 7.76 -13.62
N MET A 339 -10.96 6.77 -12.75
CA MET A 339 -10.43 5.42 -12.96
C MET A 339 -11.12 4.73 -14.15
N ARG A 340 -12.44 4.81 -14.24
CA ARG A 340 -13.20 4.28 -15.38
C ARG A 340 -12.73 4.90 -16.70
N ASP A 341 -12.53 6.21 -16.74
CA ASP A 341 -12.06 6.92 -17.93
C ASP A 341 -10.63 6.46 -18.31
N ALA A 342 -9.75 6.22 -17.33
CA ALA A 342 -8.42 5.66 -17.60
C ALA A 342 -8.49 4.29 -18.30
N VAL A 343 -9.46 3.45 -17.93
CA VAL A 343 -9.65 2.14 -18.56
C VAL A 343 -10.31 2.28 -19.93
N THR A 344 -11.42 3.05 -20.02
CA THR A 344 -12.28 3.06 -21.22
C THR A 344 -11.78 3.98 -22.32
N GLU A 345 -11.12 5.07 -21.96
CA GLU A 345 -10.63 6.08 -22.91
C GLU A 345 -9.12 5.98 -23.16
N ASP A 346 -8.33 5.70 -22.09
CA ASP A 346 -6.88 5.70 -22.18
C ASP A 346 -6.30 4.28 -22.38
N GLY A 347 -7.11 3.21 -22.19
CA GLY A 347 -6.70 1.84 -22.46
C GLY A 347 -5.82 1.22 -21.36
N VAL A 348 -5.86 1.74 -20.15
CA VAL A 348 -5.14 1.16 -19.00
C VAL A 348 -5.69 -0.24 -18.68
N ASP A 349 -4.79 -1.22 -18.60
CA ASP A 349 -5.13 -2.58 -18.15
C ASP A 349 -5.21 -2.63 -16.63
N LEU A 350 -6.44 -2.58 -16.09
CA LEU A 350 -6.72 -2.55 -14.67
C LEU A 350 -7.41 -3.83 -14.23
N LEU A 351 -6.75 -4.60 -13.35
CA LEU A 351 -7.28 -5.85 -12.78
C LEU A 351 -8.39 -5.62 -11.77
N GLY A 352 -8.31 -4.54 -11.00
CA GLY A 352 -9.28 -4.29 -9.95
C GLY A 352 -8.99 -3.04 -9.11
N TYR A 353 -9.92 -2.82 -8.18
CA TYR A 353 -9.91 -1.68 -7.27
C TYR A 353 -10.43 -2.13 -5.90
N THR A 354 -9.67 -1.84 -4.86
CA THR A 354 -10.10 -1.98 -3.48
C THR A 354 -9.94 -0.66 -2.73
N THR A 355 -10.90 -0.33 -1.90
CA THR A 355 -10.83 0.86 -1.04
C THR A 355 -9.97 0.58 0.19
N TRP A 356 -9.37 1.64 0.74
CA TRP A 356 -8.72 1.54 2.04
C TRP A 356 -9.76 1.51 3.15
N GLY A 357 -9.69 0.46 3.98
CA GLY A 357 -10.56 0.30 5.12
C GLY A 357 -12.02 0.16 4.75
N PRO A 358 -12.50 -0.99 4.22
CA PRO A 358 -13.92 -1.19 3.94
C PRO A 358 -14.78 -1.15 5.22
N ILE A 359 -14.15 -1.37 6.35
CA ILE A 359 -14.64 -1.24 7.72
C ILE A 359 -13.74 -0.24 8.46
N ASP A 360 -14.30 0.55 9.38
CA ASP A 360 -13.52 1.49 10.17
C ASP A 360 -12.39 0.79 10.92
N LEU A 361 -11.22 1.41 10.94
CA LEU A 361 -10.01 0.91 11.58
C LEU A 361 -9.22 2.07 12.17
N VAL A 362 -8.23 1.77 13.00
CA VAL A 362 -7.30 2.78 13.50
C VAL A 362 -6.44 3.28 12.35
N SER A 363 -6.39 4.59 12.15
CA SER A 363 -5.56 5.21 11.11
C SER A 363 -4.08 4.93 11.34
N ALA A 364 -3.39 4.35 10.36
CA ALA A 364 -1.97 4.03 10.45
C ALA A 364 -1.09 5.28 10.61
N GLY A 365 -1.45 6.38 9.94
CA GLY A 365 -0.65 7.61 9.96
C GLY A 365 -0.80 8.46 11.22
N THR A 366 -1.95 8.37 11.92
CA THR A 366 -2.27 9.26 13.05
C THR A 366 -2.56 8.52 14.35
N GLY A 367 -2.79 7.21 14.31
CA GLY A 367 -3.18 6.41 15.47
C GLY A 367 -4.61 6.68 15.97
N GLU A 368 -5.43 7.37 15.17
CA GLU A 368 -6.80 7.78 15.54
C GLU A 368 -7.84 6.83 14.96
N MET A 369 -8.82 6.44 15.78
CA MET A 369 -10.02 5.74 15.33
C MET A 369 -11.02 6.70 14.69
N SER A 370 -11.02 7.97 15.09
CA SER A 370 -11.90 9.03 14.58
C SER A 370 -11.63 9.42 13.11
N LYS A 371 -10.45 9.09 12.57
CA LYS A 371 -10.13 9.22 11.14
C LYS A 371 -10.68 8.02 10.39
N ARG A 372 -11.94 8.05 10.03
CA ARG A 372 -12.70 6.92 9.51
C ARG A 372 -12.71 6.87 7.99
N TYR A 373 -12.56 5.66 7.45
CA TYR A 373 -12.53 5.40 6.01
C TYR A 373 -13.66 4.47 5.54
N GLY A 374 -14.22 3.66 6.47
CA GLY A 374 -15.05 2.52 6.13
C GLY A 374 -16.45 2.86 5.62
N PHE A 375 -17.04 1.92 4.91
CA PHE A 375 -18.49 1.84 4.63
C PHE A 375 -19.26 1.30 5.82
N ILE A 376 -18.54 0.64 6.72
CA ILE A 376 -19.06 0.02 7.94
C ILE A 376 -18.44 0.74 9.14
N TYR A 377 -19.29 1.34 9.95
CA TYR A 377 -18.90 1.99 11.19
C TYR A 377 -18.60 0.95 12.25
N VAL A 378 -17.54 1.16 13.01
CA VAL A 378 -17.22 0.37 14.22
C VAL A 378 -17.37 1.29 15.43
N ASP A 379 -18.21 0.91 16.37
CA ASP A 379 -18.43 1.65 17.61
C ASP A 379 -17.21 1.54 18.52
N ARG A 380 -16.25 2.42 18.29
CA ARG A 380 -15.01 2.59 19.06
C ARG A 380 -14.51 4.02 18.91
N ASP A 381 -14.08 4.64 20.01
CA ASP A 381 -13.46 5.97 20.04
C ASP A 381 -11.92 5.89 20.09
N ASP A 382 -11.27 7.05 20.08
CA ASP A 382 -9.80 7.16 20.13
C ASP A 382 -9.20 6.69 21.47
N ALA A 383 -9.97 6.68 22.55
CA ALA A 383 -9.57 6.16 23.86
C ALA A 383 -9.79 4.64 23.98
N GLY A 384 -10.36 4.01 22.97
CA GLY A 384 -10.64 2.58 22.95
C GLY A 384 -11.96 2.17 23.58
N ASN A 385 -12.84 3.12 23.93
CA ASN A 385 -14.17 2.84 24.41
C ASN A 385 -15.13 2.52 23.26
N GLY A 386 -16.19 1.78 23.57
CA GLY A 386 -17.22 1.40 22.62
C GLY A 386 -17.54 -0.08 22.69
N THR A 387 -18.57 -0.48 21.96
CA THR A 387 -19.11 -1.85 21.96
C THR A 387 -18.55 -2.74 20.88
N LEU A 388 -17.76 -2.17 19.95
CA LEU A 388 -17.28 -2.80 18.69
C LEU A 388 -18.42 -3.20 17.74
N LYS A 389 -19.65 -2.76 17.98
CA LYS A 389 -20.77 -3.02 17.08
C LYS A 389 -20.51 -2.46 15.69
N ARG A 390 -20.86 -3.24 14.65
CA ARG A 390 -20.80 -2.84 13.26
C ARG A 390 -22.13 -2.22 12.85
N SER A 391 -22.06 -1.09 12.12
CA SER A 391 -23.25 -0.43 11.57
C SER A 391 -22.97 0.04 10.15
N LYS A 392 -23.93 -0.13 9.23
CA LYS A 392 -23.78 0.31 7.84
C LYS A 392 -23.90 1.82 7.77
N LYS A 393 -23.01 2.47 7.01
CA LYS A 393 -23.12 3.89 6.67
C LYS A 393 -23.92 4.06 5.37
N LYS A 394 -24.32 5.27 5.04
CA LYS A 394 -25.01 5.58 3.77
C LYS A 394 -24.20 5.11 2.55
N SER A 395 -22.87 5.25 2.62
CA SER A 395 -21.95 4.80 1.58
C SER A 395 -21.95 3.29 1.34
N PHE A 396 -22.39 2.47 2.30
CA PHE A 396 -22.50 1.02 2.14
C PHE A 396 -23.42 0.64 0.99
N ASP A 397 -24.65 1.16 0.96
CA ASP A 397 -25.64 0.84 -0.06
C ASP A 397 -25.28 1.48 -1.41
N TRP A 398 -24.68 2.67 -1.40
CA TRP A 398 -24.17 3.30 -2.60
C TRP A 398 -23.05 2.45 -3.24
N TYR A 399 -22.06 2.02 -2.46
CA TYR A 399 -20.94 1.23 -3.00
C TYR A 399 -21.36 -0.17 -3.44
N LYS A 400 -22.34 -0.77 -2.76
CA LYS A 400 -23.00 -2.01 -3.21
C LYS A 400 -23.55 -1.87 -4.65
N LYS A 401 -24.20 -0.77 -4.94
CA LYS A 401 -24.72 -0.47 -6.29
C LYS A 401 -23.57 -0.25 -7.29
N VAL A 402 -22.53 0.46 -6.90
CA VAL A 402 -21.32 0.64 -7.73
C VAL A 402 -20.70 -0.70 -8.11
N ILE A 403 -20.53 -1.61 -7.15
CA ILE A 403 -19.99 -2.96 -7.42
C ILE A 403 -20.90 -3.75 -8.33
N ALA A 404 -22.23 -3.75 -8.10
CA ALA A 404 -23.19 -4.48 -8.89
C ALA A 404 -23.20 -4.04 -10.36
N SER A 405 -22.93 -2.77 -10.63
CA SER A 405 -22.82 -2.21 -11.99
C SER A 405 -21.41 -2.23 -12.56
N ASN A 406 -20.43 -2.76 -11.83
CA ASN A 406 -19.00 -2.70 -12.19
C ASN A 406 -18.51 -1.25 -12.48
N GLY A 407 -18.99 -0.28 -11.67
CA GLY A 407 -18.59 1.12 -11.78
C GLY A 407 -19.32 1.94 -12.86
N GLU A 408 -20.30 1.37 -13.53
CA GLU A 408 -21.10 2.10 -14.53
C GLU A 408 -22.10 3.05 -13.87
N ASP A 409 -22.80 2.61 -12.83
CA ASP A 409 -23.75 3.42 -12.05
C ASP A 409 -23.08 4.01 -10.81
N LEU A 410 -22.82 5.31 -10.88
CA LEU A 410 -22.24 6.10 -9.80
C LEU A 410 -23.27 7.08 -9.17
N SER A 411 -24.55 6.96 -9.51
CA SER A 411 -25.61 7.86 -9.04
C SER A 411 -25.84 7.80 -7.52
#